data_e9c844402fe4c55c9346c8e838318934
#
_entry.id   e9c844402fe4c55c9346c8e838318934
#
_cell.length_a   1.000
_cell.length_b   1.000
_cell.length_c   1.000
_cell.angle_alpha   90.00
_cell.angle_beta   90.00
_cell.angle_gamma   90.00
#
_symmetry.space_group_name_H-M   'P 1'
#
loop_
_entity.id
_entity.type
_entity.pdbx_description
1 polymer ?
#
loop_
_entity_poly.entity_id
_entity_poly.type
_entity_poly.pdbx_seq_one_letter_code
_entity_poly.pdbx_strand_id
1 'polypeptide(L)'
;MENNNEDKGAIRMIVPIPCADKFFRLWLEVLKPQHQLTDRETDLLAAFVAKRHELQRTNLSQDMIDAILMSSQSKKEIRKSVKISTAYFQRIMAKFRKRDILIPDSNIKGGKINPRYIPVLKDDDKNIGILFMFIDPNGT
;
A
#
# COMPACT_ATOMS: atom_id res chain seq x y z
N MET A 1 28.32 15.88 8.29
CA MET A 1 27.86 15.90 9.67
C MET A 1 26.35 16.01 9.74
N GLU A 2 25.72 15.10 10.46
CA GLU A 2 24.31 15.09 10.56
C GLU A 2 23.75 16.22 11.39
N ASN A 3 22.66 16.78 10.92
CA ASN A 3 21.91 17.74 11.69
C ASN A 3 20.82 17.00 12.46
N ASN A 4 20.96 16.92 13.76
CA ASN A 4 20.01 16.20 14.62
C ASN A 4 18.91 17.07 15.18
N ASN A 5 18.80 18.32 14.74
CA ASN A 5 17.79 19.22 15.27
C ASN A 5 16.36 18.73 14.99
N GLU A 6 16.17 18.05 13.87
CA GLU A 6 14.85 17.53 13.49
C GLU A 6 14.40 16.36 14.37
N ASP A 7 15.35 15.68 14.98
CA ASP A 7 15.07 14.53 15.83
C ASP A 7 14.98 14.88 17.31
N LYS A 8 15.11 16.12 17.62
CA LYS A 8 15.12 16.57 19.01
C LYS A 8 13.76 16.35 19.65
N GLY A 9 13.71 15.52 20.67
CA GLY A 9 12.45 15.14 21.33
C GLY A 9 11.70 14.00 20.67
N ALA A 10 12.23 13.45 19.56
CA ALA A 10 11.60 12.32 18.91
C ALA A 10 11.99 11.00 19.57
N ILE A 11 11.05 10.09 19.66
CA ILE A 11 11.28 8.72 20.10
C ILE A 11 11.39 7.86 18.85
N ARG A 12 12.50 7.15 18.72
CA ARG A 12 12.72 6.25 17.59
C ARG A 12 12.51 4.81 18.02
N MET A 13 11.70 4.11 17.26
CA MET A 13 11.53 2.69 17.39
C MET A 13 11.91 2.05 16.05
N ILE A 14 12.85 1.12 16.09
CA ILE A 14 13.28 0.43 14.89
C ILE A 14 12.63 -0.94 14.89
N VAL A 15 11.84 -1.21 13.85
CA VAL A 15 11.20 -2.51 13.66
C VAL A 15 11.87 -3.18 12.47
N PRO A 16 12.72 -4.19 12.69
CA PRO A 16 13.36 -4.90 11.59
C PRO A 16 12.32 -5.73 10.85
N ILE A 17 12.30 -5.62 9.52
CA ILE A 17 11.34 -6.31 8.68
C ILE A 17 12.11 -7.23 7.73
N PRO A 18 11.89 -8.55 7.80
CA PRO A 18 12.75 -9.52 7.09
C PRO A 18 12.54 -9.53 5.58
N CYS A 19 11.41 -9.05 5.08
CA CYS A 19 11.14 -9.08 3.64
C CYS A 19 10.15 -7.98 3.26
N ALA A 20 10.14 -7.64 1.97
CA ALA A 20 9.30 -6.57 1.45
C ALA A 20 7.81 -6.83 1.63
N ASP A 21 7.38 -8.08 1.48
CA ASP A 21 5.95 -8.42 1.61
C ASP A 21 5.43 -8.09 3.00
N LYS A 22 6.22 -8.41 4.03
CA LYS A 22 5.85 -8.09 5.41
C LYS A 22 5.87 -6.59 5.67
N PHE A 23 6.75 -5.87 5.00
CA PHE A 23 6.80 -4.42 5.11
C PHE A 23 5.47 -3.80 4.64
N PHE A 24 4.98 -4.19 3.48
CA PHE A 24 3.74 -3.62 2.96
C PHE A 24 2.54 -3.99 3.82
N ARG A 25 2.53 -5.19 4.37
CA ARG A 25 1.47 -5.60 5.28
C ARG A 25 1.48 -4.73 6.56
N LEU A 26 2.65 -4.47 7.11
CA LEU A 26 2.80 -3.60 8.29
C LEU A 26 2.42 -2.16 7.97
N TRP A 27 2.85 -1.66 6.81
CA TRP A 27 2.47 -0.33 6.33
C TRP A 27 0.96 -0.16 6.34
N LEU A 28 0.22 -1.13 5.84
CA LEU A 28 -1.23 -1.07 5.81
C LEU A 28 -1.86 -1.23 7.18
N GLU A 29 -1.21 -1.92 8.11
CA GLU A 29 -1.68 -1.96 9.49
C GLU A 29 -1.67 -0.56 10.13
N VAL A 30 -0.64 0.21 9.85
CA VAL A 30 -0.56 1.60 10.34
C VAL A 30 -1.69 2.44 9.76
N LEU A 31 -2.12 2.17 8.53
CA LEU A 31 -3.18 2.90 7.86
C LEU A 31 -4.58 2.37 8.16
N LYS A 32 -4.70 1.36 9.00
CA LYS A 32 -5.99 0.72 9.31
C LYS A 32 -7.08 1.70 9.75
N PRO A 33 -6.80 2.74 10.56
CA PRO A 33 -7.84 3.71 10.89
C PRO A 33 -8.47 4.38 9.67
N GLN A 34 -7.73 4.48 8.57
CA GLN A 34 -8.25 5.08 7.33
C GLN A 34 -9.02 4.08 6.49
N HIS A 35 -8.47 2.89 6.24
CA HIS A 35 -9.10 1.94 5.32
C HIS A 35 -10.12 1.03 6.00
N GLN A 36 -9.97 0.75 7.28
CA GLN A 36 -10.89 -0.09 8.07
C GLN A 36 -11.17 -1.46 7.44
N LEU A 37 -10.16 -2.04 6.80
CA LEU A 37 -10.28 -3.35 6.18
C LEU A 37 -10.10 -4.46 7.19
N THR A 38 -10.70 -5.62 6.90
CA THR A 38 -10.43 -6.84 7.68
C THR A 38 -9.02 -7.34 7.37
N ASP A 39 -8.55 -8.31 8.15
CA ASP A 39 -7.21 -8.87 7.95
C ASP A 39 -7.04 -9.46 6.56
N ARG A 40 -8.02 -10.24 6.08
CA ARG A 40 -7.94 -10.85 4.76
C ARG A 40 -7.98 -9.81 3.65
N GLU A 41 -8.79 -8.78 3.81
CA GLU A 41 -8.84 -7.67 2.86
C GLU A 41 -7.52 -6.91 2.85
N THR A 42 -6.92 -6.71 4.01
CA THR A 42 -5.61 -6.06 4.14
C THR A 42 -4.52 -6.92 3.50
N ASP A 43 -4.57 -8.24 3.67
CA ASP A 43 -3.64 -9.16 3.02
C ASP A 43 -3.70 -8.98 1.49
N LEU A 44 -4.89 -8.87 0.95
CA LEU A 44 -5.05 -8.69 -0.50
C LEU A 44 -4.50 -7.35 -0.96
N LEU A 45 -4.81 -6.27 -0.24
CA LEU A 45 -4.28 -4.95 -0.60
C LEU A 45 -2.75 -4.92 -0.50
N ALA A 46 -2.19 -5.55 0.52
CA ALA A 46 -0.73 -5.66 0.68
C ALA A 46 -0.10 -6.38 -0.52
N ALA A 47 -0.75 -7.43 -1.01
CA ALA A 47 -0.25 -8.16 -2.18
C ALA A 47 -0.27 -7.29 -3.43
N PHE A 48 -1.31 -6.47 -3.61
CA PHE A 48 -1.36 -5.50 -4.71
C PHE A 48 -0.24 -4.47 -4.61
N VAL A 49 -0.03 -3.90 -3.43
CA VAL A 49 1.00 -2.89 -3.23
C VAL A 49 2.40 -3.49 -3.44
N ALA A 50 2.63 -4.70 -2.95
CA ALA A 50 3.90 -5.40 -3.15
C ALA A 50 4.17 -5.67 -4.63
N LYS A 51 3.15 -6.12 -5.37
CA LYS A 51 3.27 -6.36 -6.81
C LYS A 51 3.57 -5.06 -7.56
N ARG A 52 2.90 -3.98 -7.18
CA ARG A 52 3.16 -2.67 -7.78
C ARG A 52 4.60 -2.22 -7.53
N HIS A 53 5.09 -2.41 -6.32
CA HIS A 53 6.48 -2.07 -6.00
C HIS A 53 7.47 -2.88 -6.85
N GLU A 54 7.18 -4.16 -7.03
CA GLU A 54 7.99 -5.03 -7.90
C GLU A 54 8.02 -4.49 -9.33
N LEU A 55 6.87 -4.06 -9.86
CA LEU A 55 6.78 -3.49 -11.20
C LEU A 55 7.50 -2.14 -11.32
N GLN A 56 7.59 -1.38 -10.24
CA GLN A 56 8.32 -0.10 -10.23
C GLN A 56 9.82 -0.25 -10.47
N ARG A 57 10.35 -1.44 -10.24
CA ARG A 57 11.77 -1.72 -10.48
C ARG A 57 12.08 -1.90 -11.97
N THR A 58 11.07 -1.88 -12.80
CA THR A 58 11.21 -1.90 -14.26
C THR A 58 11.21 -0.46 -14.78
N ASN A 59 11.55 -0.28 -16.07
CA ASN A 59 11.58 1.06 -16.68
C ASN A 59 10.22 1.48 -17.28
N LEU A 60 9.14 1.02 -16.68
CA LEU A 60 7.79 1.31 -17.15
C LEU A 60 7.28 2.63 -16.56
N SER A 61 6.43 3.33 -17.29
CA SER A 61 5.75 4.51 -16.75
C SER A 61 4.75 4.11 -15.66
N GLN A 62 4.38 5.07 -14.83
CA GLN A 62 3.41 4.81 -13.76
C GLN A 62 2.07 4.32 -14.30
N ASP A 63 1.61 4.89 -15.42
CA ASP A 63 0.36 4.46 -16.04
C ASP A 63 0.43 3.02 -16.53
N MET A 64 1.56 2.61 -17.11
CA MET A 64 1.76 1.23 -17.53
C MET A 64 1.81 0.27 -16.35
N ILE A 65 2.49 0.67 -15.28
CA ILE A 65 2.56 -0.13 -14.05
C ILE A 65 1.15 -0.37 -13.50
N ASP A 66 0.36 0.69 -13.39
CA ASP A 66 -1.01 0.56 -12.87
C ASP A 66 -1.88 -0.29 -13.79
N ALA A 67 -1.72 -0.17 -15.11
CA ALA A 67 -2.47 -0.99 -16.06
C ALA A 67 -2.08 -2.47 -15.97
N ILE A 68 -0.79 -2.77 -15.87
CA ILE A 68 -0.31 -4.15 -15.73
C ILE A 68 -0.81 -4.74 -14.42
N LEU A 69 -0.76 -3.98 -13.35
CA LEU A 69 -1.23 -4.42 -12.04
C LEU A 69 -2.69 -4.87 -12.07
N MET A 70 -3.52 -4.17 -12.84
CA MET A 70 -4.94 -4.46 -12.93
C MET A 70 -5.29 -5.43 -14.07
N SER A 71 -4.29 -5.97 -14.75
CA SER A 71 -4.51 -6.99 -15.77
C SER A 71 -5.05 -8.28 -15.17
N SER A 72 -5.72 -9.08 -16.00
CA SER A 72 -6.25 -10.38 -15.56
C SER A 72 -5.17 -11.30 -15.02
N GLN A 73 -4.00 -11.28 -15.64
CA GLN A 73 -2.88 -12.13 -15.23
C GLN A 73 -2.38 -11.72 -13.84
N SER A 74 -2.14 -10.44 -13.61
CA SER A 74 -1.66 -9.94 -12.32
C SER A 74 -2.68 -10.23 -11.22
N LYS A 75 -3.96 -9.97 -11.49
CA LYS A 75 -5.02 -10.23 -10.50
C LYS A 75 -5.10 -11.71 -10.13
N LYS A 76 -4.91 -12.59 -11.12
CA LYS A 76 -4.89 -14.04 -10.88
C LYS A 76 -3.71 -14.44 -9.99
N GLU A 77 -2.53 -13.92 -10.29
CA GLU A 77 -1.33 -14.20 -9.49
C GLU A 77 -1.48 -13.70 -8.06
N ILE A 78 -1.98 -12.47 -7.90
CA ILE A 78 -2.20 -11.87 -6.58
C ILE A 78 -3.22 -12.70 -5.79
N ARG A 79 -4.34 -13.05 -6.41
CA ARG A 79 -5.37 -13.86 -5.76
C ARG A 79 -4.82 -15.20 -5.28
N LYS A 80 -4.01 -15.86 -6.11
CA LYS A 80 -3.39 -17.15 -5.75
C LYS A 80 -2.39 -16.99 -4.61
N SER A 81 -1.64 -15.90 -4.59
CA SER A 81 -0.65 -15.67 -3.53
C SER A 81 -1.31 -15.49 -2.16
N VAL A 82 -2.50 -14.91 -2.13
CA VAL A 82 -3.27 -14.72 -0.90
C VAL A 82 -4.14 -15.93 -0.57
N LYS A 83 -4.29 -16.85 -1.51
CA LYS A 83 -5.06 -18.10 -1.33
C LYS A 83 -6.53 -17.86 -1.01
N ILE A 84 -7.18 -17.04 -1.81
CA ILE A 84 -8.61 -16.79 -1.69
C ILE A 84 -9.34 -17.24 -2.96
N SER A 85 -10.62 -17.53 -2.81
CA SER A 85 -11.46 -17.96 -3.93
C SER A 85 -11.72 -16.79 -4.88
N THR A 86 -12.07 -17.12 -6.12
CA THR A 86 -12.44 -16.11 -7.12
C THR A 86 -13.64 -15.29 -6.65
N ALA A 87 -14.65 -15.93 -6.06
CA ALA A 87 -15.83 -15.23 -5.58
C ALA A 87 -15.50 -14.24 -4.47
N TYR A 88 -14.67 -14.66 -3.52
CA TYR A 88 -14.27 -13.79 -2.42
C TYR A 88 -13.41 -12.63 -2.92
N PHE A 89 -12.49 -12.92 -3.84
CA PHE A 89 -11.68 -11.88 -4.48
C PHE A 89 -12.55 -10.80 -5.13
N GLN A 90 -13.56 -11.20 -5.90
CA GLN A 90 -14.46 -10.24 -6.56
C GLN A 90 -15.22 -9.40 -5.54
N ARG A 91 -15.63 -10.01 -4.45
CA ARG A 91 -16.32 -9.30 -3.37
C ARG A 91 -15.43 -8.24 -2.72
N ILE A 92 -14.17 -8.59 -2.46
CA ILE A 92 -13.21 -7.65 -1.89
C ILE A 92 -12.93 -6.51 -2.87
N MET A 93 -12.77 -6.82 -4.16
CA MET A 93 -12.52 -5.80 -5.18
C MET A 93 -13.68 -4.81 -5.27
N ALA A 94 -14.91 -5.29 -5.15
CA ALA A 94 -16.08 -4.41 -5.12
C ALA A 94 -16.06 -3.49 -3.90
N LYS A 95 -15.66 -4.02 -2.75
CA LYS A 95 -15.52 -3.23 -1.53
C LYS A 95 -14.41 -2.17 -1.66
N PHE A 96 -13.30 -2.54 -2.30
CA PHE A 96 -12.20 -1.59 -2.55
C PHE A 96 -12.68 -0.41 -3.39
N ARG A 97 -13.49 -0.66 -4.41
CA ARG A 97 -14.07 0.41 -5.24
C ARG A 97 -15.03 1.28 -4.46
N LYS A 98 -15.85 0.67 -3.64
CA LYS A 98 -16.83 1.39 -2.82
C LYS A 98 -16.17 2.29 -1.79
N ARG A 99 -15.00 1.90 -1.28
CA ARG A 99 -14.29 2.66 -0.24
C ARG A 99 -13.16 3.53 -0.79
N ASP A 100 -13.09 3.70 -2.10
CA ASP A 100 -12.05 4.49 -2.76
C ASP A 100 -10.63 4.00 -2.50
N ILE A 101 -10.48 2.72 -2.23
CA ILE A 101 -9.18 2.06 -2.19
C ILE A 101 -8.71 1.81 -3.61
N LEU A 102 -9.63 1.45 -4.50
CA LEU A 102 -9.46 1.50 -5.94
C LEU A 102 -10.26 2.68 -6.46
N ILE A 103 -9.59 3.57 -7.19
CA ILE A 103 -10.21 4.76 -7.75
C ILE A 103 -10.29 4.66 -9.27
N PRO A 104 -11.31 5.29 -9.90
CA PRO A 104 -11.44 5.25 -11.35
C PRO A 104 -10.25 5.90 -12.05
N ASP A 105 -9.89 5.35 -13.19
CA ASP A 105 -8.91 5.94 -14.10
C ASP A 105 -9.37 5.69 -15.51
N SER A 106 -9.44 6.75 -16.33
CA SER A 106 -9.96 6.66 -17.70
C SER A 106 -9.12 5.76 -18.61
N ASN A 107 -7.85 5.58 -18.28
CA ASN A 107 -6.91 4.80 -19.08
C ASN A 107 -6.75 3.36 -18.59
N ILE A 108 -7.35 3.02 -17.46
CA ILE A 108 -7.16 1.71 -16.84
C ILE A 108 -8.53 1.10 -16.52
N LYS A 109 -8.83 0.01 -17.20
CA LYS A 109 -10.06 -0.73 -16.92
C LYS A 109 -9.96 -1.33 -15.50
N GLY A 110 -10.95 -1.03 -14.68
CA GLY A 110 -10.97 -1.49 -13.29
C GLY A 110 -10.37 -0.52 -12.29
N GLY A 111 -9.76 0.59 -12.78
CA GLY A 111 -9.21 1.62 -11.93
C GLY A 111 -7.76 1.37 -11.51
N LYS A 112 -7.32 2.09 -10.51
CA LYS A 112 -5.98 1.97 -9.94
C LYS A 112 -6.04 2.08 -8.42
N ILE A 113 -4.97 1.64 -7.75
CA ILE A 113 -4.90 1.79 -6.29
C ILE A 113 -4.79 3.28 -5.96
N ASN A 114 -5.57 3.73 -4.98
CA ASN A 114 -5.49 5.08 -4.48
C ASN A 114 -4.06 5.34 -3.96
N PRO A 115 -3.36 6.35 -4.48
CA PRO A 115 -1.97 6.63 -4.08
C PRO A 115 -1.76 6.80 -2.57
N ARG A 116 -2.80 7.17 -1.84
CA ARG A 116 -2.72 7.31 -0.37
C ARG A 116 -2.27 6.02 0.33
N TYR A 117 -2.54 4.85 -0.29
CA TYR A 117 -2.20 3.56 0.30
C TYR A 117 -0.88 2.99 -0.24
N ILE A 118 -0.18 3.74 -1.08
CA ILE A 118 1.08 3.31 -1.67
C ILE A 118 2.21 4.10 -1.00
N PRO A 119 3.14 3.41 -0.30
CA PRO A 119 4.29 4.13 0.24
C PRO A 119 5.21 4.58 -0.89
N VAL A 120 5.71 5.81 -0.79
CA VAL A 120 6.67 6.33 -1.76
C VAL A 120 8.06 5.92 -1.30
N LEU A 121 8.64 4.95 -1.99
CA LEU A 121 9.98 4.44 -1.70
C LEU A 121 10.89 4.75 -2.87
N LYS A 122 12.06 5.27 -2.57
CA LYS A 122 13.13 5.41 -3.57
C LYS A 122 13.88 4.09 -3.65
N ASP A 123 14.60 3.87 -4.76
CA ASP A 123 15.28 2.61 -5.02
C ASP A 123 16.23 2.19 -3.90
N ASP A 124 16.86 3.17 -3.25
CA ASP A 124 17.83 2.93 -2.19
C ASP A 124 17.22 2.99 -0.79
N ASP A 125 15.92 3.27 -0.68
CA ASP A 125 15.31 3.41 0.62
C ASP A 125 15.17 2.05 1.31
N LYS A 126 15.81 1.94 2.46
CA LYS A 126 15.71 0.77 3.33
C LYS A 126 14.96 1.08 4.60
N ASN A 127 14.60 2.34 4.78
CA ASN A 127 13.93 2.82 5.97
C ASN A 127 12.76 3.70 5.58
N ILE A 128 11.69 3.63 6.35
CA ILE A 128 10.59 4.55 6.22
C ILE A 128 10.24 5.09 7.61
N GLY A 129 10.03 6.38 7.68
CA GLY A 129 9.61 7.02 8.92
C GLY A 129 8.13 7.37 8.88
N ILE A 130 7.47 7.21 10.01
CA ILE A 130 6.06 7.55 10.16
C ILE A 130 5.95 8.56 11.29
N LEU A 131 5.33 9.69 11.00
CA LEU A 131 5.10 10.73 11.98
C LEU A 131 3.63 10.69 12.42
N PHE A 132 3.43 10.46 13.72
CA PHE A 132 2.11 10.57 14.30
C PHE A 132 1.96 11.96 14.88
N MET A 133 0.91 12.64 14.47
CA MET A 133 0.60 13.96 14.98
C MET A 133 -0.67 13.89 15.80
N PHE A 134 -0.58 14.33 17.04
CA PHE A 134 -1.77 14.52 17.87
C PHE A 134 -2.31 15.92 17.64
N ILE A 135 -3.53 16.01 17.17
CA ILE A 135 -4.20 17.27 16.94
C ILE A 135 -5.33 17.41 17.94
N ASP A 136 -5.19 18.36 18.85
CA ASP A 136 -6.24 18.63 19.81
C ASP A 136 -7.34 19.46 19.13
N PRO A 137 -8.57 18.93 19.01
CA PRO A 137 -9.67 19.68 18.41
C PRO A 137 -10.06 20.93 19.18
N ASN A 138 -9.59 21.06 20.42
CA ASN A 138 -9.88 22.23 21.24
C ASN A 138 -8.85 23.35 21.09
N GLY A 139 -8.02 23.29 20.09
CA GLY A 139 -7.34 24.46 19.60
C GLY A 139 -5.97 24.76 20.18
N THR A 140 -5.25 23.73 20.53
CA THR A 140 -3.84 24.00 20.86
C THR A 140 -2.92 22.99 20.16
#